data_761505771b2184684cde3b415cbbfcc9
#
_entry.id   761505771b2184684cde3b415cbbfcc9
#
_cell.length_a   1.000
_cell.length_b   1.000
_cell.length_c   1.000
_cell.angle_alpha   90.00
_cell.angle_beta   90.00
_cell.angle_gamma   90.00
#
_symmetry.space_group_name_H-M   'P 1'
#
loop_
_entity.id
_entity.type
_entity.pdbx_description
1 polymer ?
#
loop_
_entity_poly.entity_id
_entity_poly.type
_entity_poly.pdbx_seq_one_letter_code
_entity_poly.pdbx_strand_id
1 'polypeptide(L)'
;DPANGNEALWEVGLDLAEGADMVMVKPGVPYLDVLWRVKQEFKAPTFAYHVSGEYAMIKFAAQAGAIDEKKITFETMVCFKRAGADGILTYCALDVARWIREGYNY
;
A
#
# COMPACT_ATOMS: atom_id res chain seq x y z
N ASP A 1 -18.38 1.42 0.60
CA ASP A 1 -18.58 2.85 0.88
C ASP A 1 -17.27 3.44 1.43
N PRO A 2 -16.61 4.36 0.69
CA PRO A 2 -15.34 4.94 1.13
C PRO A 2 -15.44 5.78 2.42
N ALA A 3 -16.64 6.18 2.82
CA ALA A 3 -16.86 6.90 4.07
C ALA A 3 -17.05 5.98 5.28
N ASN A 4 -17.12 4.65 5.07
CA ASN A 4 -17.39 3.68 6.12
C ASN A 4 -16.25 2.66 6.27
N GLY A 5 -15.25 2.99 7.08
CA GLY A 5 -14.12 2.08 7.35
C GLY A 5 -14.50 0.80 8.11
N ASN A 6 -15.65 0.74 8.78
CA ASN A 6 -16.09 -0.46 9.48
C ASN A 6 -16.58 -1.55 8.51
N GLU A 7 -17.15 -1.15 7.38
CA GLU A 7 -17.56 -2.06 6.32
C GLU A 7 -16.41 -2.92 5.82
N ALA A 8 -15.22 -2.32 5.66
CA ALA A 8 -14.02 -3.04 5.23
C ALA A 8 -13.64 -4.18 6.19
N LEU A 9 -13.72 -3.96 7.50
CA LEU A 9 -13.44 -5.01 8.50
C LEU A 9 -14.46 -6.14 8.44
N TRP A 10 -15.72 -5.80 8.24
CA TRP A 10 -16.78 -6.80 8.11
C TRP A 10 -16.59 -7.66 6.87
N GLU A 11 -16.33 -7.04 5.72
CA GLU A 11 -16.06 -7.74 4.45
C GLU A 11 -14.84 -8.66 4.57
N VAL A 12 -13.73 -8.17 5.11
CA VAL A 12 -12.52 -8.98 5.30
C VAL A 12 -12.78 -10.16 6.22
N GLY A 13 -13.55 -9.96 7.29
CA GLY A 13 -13.94 -11.04 8.19
C GLY A 13 -14.71 -12.15 7.47
N LEU A 14 -15.64 -11.78 6.58
CA LEU A 14 -16.38 -12.74 5.74
C LEU A 14 -15.46 -13.47 4.77
N ASP A 15 -14.57 -12.76 4.08
CA ASP A 15 -13.63 -13.35 3.13
C ASP A 15 -12.74 -14.41 3.80
N LEU A 16 -12.21 -14.09 4.98
CA LEU A 16 -11.38 -15.03 5.74
C LEU A 16 -12.19 -16.24 6.22
N ALA A 17 -13.44 -16.02 6.66
CA ALA A 17 -14.33 -17.11 7.06
C ALA A 17 -14.68 -18.05 5.89
N GLU A 18 -14.72 -17.52 4.66
CA GLU A 18 -14.93 -18.26 3.43
C GLU A 18 -13.68 -18.99 2.92
N GLY A 19 -12.53 -18.81 3.57
CA GLY A 19 -11.29 -19.53 3.29
C GLY A 19 -10.22 -18.73 2.56
N ALA A 20 -10.28 -17.40 2.53
CA ALA A 20 -9.20 -16.60 1.99
C ALA A 20 -7.92 -16.79 2.82
N ASP A 21 -6.79 -17.02 2.16
CA ASP A 21 -5.48 -17.18 2.81
C ASP A 21 -4.80 -15.86 3.08
N MET A 22 -5.12 -14.84 2.28
CA MET A 22 -4.57 -13.49 2.37
C MET A 22 -5.57 -12.48 1.85
N VAL A 23 -5.40 -11.22 2.23
CA VAL A 23 -6.29 -10.12 1.85
C VAL A 23 -5.49 -8.93 1.32
N MET A 24 -6.16 -8.06 0.57
CA MET A 24 -5.54 -6.91 -0.05
C MET A 24 -6.41 -5.66 0.10
N VAL A 25 -5.78 -4.54 0.44
CA VAL A 25 -6.41 -3.21 0.47
C VAL A 25 -6.04 -2.45 -0.80
N LYS A 26 -7.07 -1.94 -1.51
CA LYS A 26 -6.95 -1.27 -2.80
C LYS A 26 -7.99 -0.15 -2.92
N PRO A 27 -7.63 1.08 -3.32
CA PRO A 27 -6.26 1.60 -3.46
C PRO A 27 -5.54 1.71 -2.10
N GLY A 28 -4.21 1.81 -2.13
CA GLY A 28 -3.41 1.68 -0.91
C GLY A 28 -3.31 2.96 -0.07
N VAL A 29 -2.72 4.03 -0.59
CA VAL A 29 -2.41 5.24 0.19
C VAL A 29 -3.65 5.89 0.82
N PRO A 30 -4.80 6.05 0.11
CA PRO A 30 -6.00 6.62 0.71
C PRO A 30 -6.61 5.79 1.84
N TYR A 31 -6.21 4.51 1.95
CA TYR A 31 -6.77 3.55 2.90
C TYR A 31 -5.72 2.91 3.80
N LEU A 32 -4.65 3.64 4.14
CA LEU A 32 -3.63 3.17 5.10
C LEU A 32 -4.22 2.88 6.48
N ASP A 33 -5.22 3.64 6.89
CA ASP A 33 -5.98 3.41 8.12
C ASP A 33 -6.72 2.07 8.09
N VAL A 34 -7.36 1.74 6.98
CA VAL A 34 -8.03 0.46 6.76
C VAL A 34 -7.03 -0.69 6.75
N LEU A 35 -5.91 -0.52 6.04
CA LEU A 35 -4.82 -1.50 6.00
C LEU A 35 -4.34 -1.84 7.42
N TRP A 36 -4.07 -0.82 8.21
CA TRP A 36 -3.63 -0.98 9.59
C TRP A 36 -4.68 -1.70 10.44
N ARG A 37 -5.95 -1.28 10.35
CA ARG A 37 -7.05 -1.89 11.11
C ARG A 37 -7.25 -3.36 10.76
N VAL A 38 -7.24 -3.69 9.46
CA VAL A 38 -7.35 -5.07 8.97
C VAL A 38 -6.21 -5.93 9.52
N LYS A 39 -4.98 -5.44 9.43
CA LYS A 39 -3.82 -6.18 9.94
C LYS A 39 -3.88 -6.38 11.45
N GLN A 40 -4.30 -5.37 12.21
CA GLN A 40 -4.42 -5.49 13.67
C GLN A 40 -5.53 -6.46 14.08
N GLU A 41 -6.67 -6.40 13.41
CA GLU A 41 -7.83 -7.23 13.76
C GLU A 41 -7.63 -8.70 13.42
N PHE A 42 -7.20 -8.98 12.19
CA PHE A 42 -7.20 -10.36 11.67
C PHE A 42 -5.85 -11.04 11.71
N LYS A 43 -4.74 -10.32 11.76
CA LYS A 43 -3.37 -10.87 11.74
C LYS A 43 -3.07 -11.77 10.53
N ALA A 44 -3.94 -11.78 9.52
CA ALA A 44 -3.74 -12.49 8.27
C ALA A 44 -2.68 -11.80 7.40
N PRO A 45 -2.07 -12.50 6.44
CA PRO A 45 -1.23 -11.85 5.44
C PRO A 45 -2.03 -10.77 4.70
N THR A 46 -1.58 -9.52 4.82
CA THR A 46 -2.28 -8.34 4.29
C THR A 46 -1.41 -7.60 3.31
N PHE A 47 -1.93 -7.38 2.11
CA PHE A 47 -1.22 -6.72 1.02
C PHE A 47 -1.84 -5.35 0.74
N ALA A 48 -1.03 -4.45 0.22
CA ALA A 48 -1.48 -3.16 -0.28
C ALA A 48 -1.26 -3.07 -1.79
N TYR A 49 -2.21 -2.48 -2.51
CA TYR A 49 -2.04 -2.18 -3.92
C TYR A 49 -1.84 -0.67 -4.10
N HIS A 50 -0.61 -0.30 -4.49
CA HIS A 50 -0.27 1.04 -4.95
C HIS A 50 -0.69 1.15 -6.41
N VAL A 51 -1.91 1.66 -6.63
CA VAL A 51 -2.60 1.59 -7.93
C VAL A 51 -2.03 2.57 -8.96
N SER A 52 -2.45 2.42 -10.23
CA SER A 52 -1.97 3.22 -11.35
C SER A 52 -2.20 4.72 -11.16
N GLY A 53 -3.30 5.13 -10.54
CA GLY A 53 -3.57 6.54 -10.25
C GLY A 53 -2.58 7.13 -9.25
N GLU A 54 -2.26 6.39 -8.21
CA GLU A 54 -1.25 6.80 -7.21
C GLU A 54 0.14 6.90 -7.84
N TYR A 55 0.49 5.92 -8.66
CA TYR A 55 1.72 5.95 -9.46
C TYR A 55 1.77 7.16 -10.38
N ALA A 56 0.69 7.44 -11.10
CA ALA A 56 0.58 8.59 -12.01
C ALA A 56 0.73 9.92 -11.26
N MET A 57 0.13 10.06 -10.08
CA MET A 57 0.28 11.28 -9.26
C MET A 57 1.74 11.56 -8.92
N ILE A 58 2.50 10.55 -8.52
CA ILE A 58 3.94 10.70 -8.24
C ILE A 58 4.69 11.08 -9.52
N LYS A 59 4.47 10.35 -10.61
CA LYS A 59 5.17 10.58 -11.89
C LYS A 59 4.93 11.98 -12.43
N PHE A 60 3.70 12.44 -12.49
CA PHE A 60 3.37 13.76 -13.03
C PHE A 60 3.89 14.89 -12.13
N ALA A 61 3.79 14.75 -10.81
CA ALA A 61 4.35 15.74 -9.89
C ALA A 61 5.88 15.82 -9.98
N ALA A 62 6.55 14.67 -10.16
CA ALA A 62 7.99 14.61 -10.36
C ALA A 62 8.41 15.24 -11.68
N GLN A 63 7.70 14.96 -12.78
CA GLN A 63 7.96 15.58 -14.09
C GLN A 63 7.80 17.09 -14.05
N ALA A 64 6.86 17.61 -13.26
CA ALA A 64 6.68 19.02 -13.06
C ALA A 64 7.73 19.65 -12.12
N GLY A 65 8.62 18.86 -11.54
CA GLY A 65 9.65 19.34 -10.60
C GLY A 65 9.12 19.67 -9.20
N ALA A 66 7.87 19.27 -8.90
CA ALA A 66 7.25 19.60 -7.61
C ALA A 66 7.72 18.68 -6.48
N ILE A 67 8.17 17.47 -6.80
CA ILE A 67 8.64 16.48 -5.83
C ILE A 67 9.87 15.72 -6.36
N ASP A 68 10.63 15.12 -5.43
CA ASP A 68 11.68 14.14 -5.75
C ASP A 68 11.03 12.75 -5.86
N GLU A 69 11.01 12.22 -7.08
CA GLU A 69 10.35 10.94 -7.38
C GLU A 69 10.84 9.79 -6.49
N LYS A 70 12.16 9.64 -6.37
CA LYS A 70 12.77 8.53 -5.62
C LYS A 70 12.41 8.60 -4.15
N LYS A 71 12.52 9.80 -3.56
CA LYS A 71 12.21 10.01 -2.13
C LYS A 71 10.75 9.75 -1.84
N ILE A 72 9.83 10.31 -2.61
CA ILE A 72 8.39 10.15 -2.39
C ILE A 72 7.94 8.71 -2.64
N THR A 73 8.45 8.06 -3.67
CA THR A 73 8.15 6.66 -3.93
C THR A 73 8.59 5.79 -2.75
N PHE A 74 9.82 5.98 -2.28
CA PHE A 74 10.36 5.20 -1.18
C PHE A 74 9.61 5.45 0.12
N GLU A 75 9.30 6.73 0.42
CA GLU A 75 8.49 7.10 1.59
C GLU A 75 7.11 6.45 1.54
N THR A 76 6.47 6.43 0.37
CA THR A 76 5.18 5.75 0.18
C THR A 76 5.27 4.27 0.51
N MET A 77 6.33 3.57 0.07
CA MET A 77 6.55 2.16 0.43
C MET A 77 6.74 1.98 1.94
N VAL A 78 7.47 2.89 2.58
CA VAL A 78 7.64 2.89 4.04
C VAL A 78 6.29 3.08 4.76
N CYS A 79 5.42 3.95 4.25
CA CYS A 79 4.08 4.14 4.81
C CYS A 79 3.25 2.85 4.77
N PHE A 80 3.27 2.11 3.65
CA PHE A 80 2.61 0.82 3.56
C PHE A 80 3.16 -0.19 4.57
N LYS A 81 4.48 -0.29 4.65
CA LYS A 81 5.13 -1.20 5.60
C LYS A 81 4.79 -0.85 7.05
N ARG A 82 4.86 0.42 7.40
CA ARG A 82 4.50 0.92 8.75
C ARG A 82 3.03 0.64 9.09
N ALA A 83 2.13 0.75 8.11
CA ALA A 83 0.72 0.42 8.28
C ALA A 83 0.46 -1.09 8.44
N GLY A 84 1.47 -1.94 8.22
CA GLY A 84 1.39 -3.38 8.45
C GLY A 84 1.28 -4.25 7.20
N ALA A 85 1.53 -3.70 6.01
CA ALA A 85 1.55 -4.50 4.79
C ALA A 85 2.67 -5.55 4.83
N ASP A 86 2.31 -6.79 4.56
CA ASP A 86 3.26 -7.90 4.38
C ASP A 86 3.87 -7.89 2.98
N GLY A 87 3.16 -7.35 2.01
CA GLY A 87 3.62 -7.15 0.64
C GLY A 87 2.93 -5.97 -0.02
N ILE A 88 3.57 -5.42 -1.05
CA ILE A 88 3.08 -4.24 -1.77
C ILE A 88 3.12 -4.54 -3.27
N LEU A 89 1.97 -4.45 -3.93
CA LEU A 89 1.89 -4.46 -5.38
C LEU A 89 2.02 -3.02 -5.86
N THR A 90 2.98 -2.77 -6.73
CA THR A 90 3.23 -1.42 -7.23
C THR A 90 3.90 -1.44 -8.61
N TYR A 91 3.57 -0.46 -9.44
CA TYR A 91 4.26 -0.24 -10.71
C TYR A 91 5.71 0.18 -10.54
N CYS A 92 6.09 0.63 -9.34
CA CYS A 92 7.47 1.01 -9.00
C CYS A 92 8.31 -0.16 -8.48
N ALA A 93 7.81 -1.40 -8.47
CA ALA A 93 8.47 -2.52 -7.80
C ALA A 93 9.92 -2.75 -8.24
N LEU A 94 10.19 -2.70 -9.54
CA LEU A 94 11.53 -2.90 -10.09
C LEU A 94 12.48 -1.76 -9.72
N ASP A 95 12.00 -0.53 -9.77
CA ASP A 95 12.79 0.64 -9.38
C ASP A 95 13.13 0.61 -7.90
N VAL A 96 12.15 0.34 -7.04
CA VAL A 96 12.35 0.24 -5.59
C VAL A 96 13.33 -0.89 -5.25
N ALA A 97 13.19 -2.06 -5.88
CA ALA A 97 14.09 -3.19 -5.68
C ALA A 97 15.53 -2.84 -6.08
N ARG A 98 15.71 -2.13 -7.20
CA ARG A 98 17.01 -1.66 -7.65
C ARG A 98 17.62 -0.67 -6.66
N TRP A 99 16.86 0.31 -6.20
CA TRP A 99 17.36 1.31 -5.24
C TRP A 99 17.77 0.68 -3.91
N ILE A 100 17.01 -0.29 -3.40
CA ILE A 100 17.39 -1.03 -2.19
C ILE A 100 18.71 -1.76 -2.40
N ARG A 101 18.87 -2.44 -3.53
CA ARG A 101 20.10 -3.17 -3.86
C ARG A 101 21.31 -2.23 -4.00
N GLU A 102 21.10 -1.00 -4.46
CA GLU A 102 22.10 0.06 -4.55
C GLU A 102 22.43 0.71 -3.18
N GLY A 103 21.79 0.26 -2.11
CA GLY A 103 22.02 0.74 -0.75
C GLY A 103 21.17 1.94 -0.35
N TYR A 104 20.17 2.32 -1.15
CA TYR A 104 19.25 3.38 -0.75
C TYR A 104 18.34 2.89 0.37
N ASN A 105 18.21 3.68 1.41
CA ASN A 105 17.27 3.47 2.50
C ASN A 105 16.66 4.81 2.94
N TYR A 106 15.58 4.72 3.68
CA TYR A 106 14.86 5.89 4.19
C TYR A 106 15.50 6.46 5.44
#